data_e5a642ae9c3f131102ef2c88444a52d9
#
_entry.id   e5a642ae9c3f131102ef2c88444a52d9
#
_cell.length_a   1.000
_cell.length_b   1.000
_cell.length_c   1.000
_cell.angle_alpha   90.00
_cell.angle_beta   90.00
_cell.angle_gamma   90.00
#
_symmetry.space_group_name_H-M   'P 1'
#
loop_
_entity.id
_entity.type
_entity.pdbx_description
1 polymer ?
#
loop_
_entity_poly.entity_id
_entity_poly.type
_entity_poly.pdbx_seq_one_letter_code
_entity_poly.pdbx_strand_id
1 'polypeptide(L)'
;MSCACFAFCQRSISSLARNSIGLLILIICIPAHAQWFGSDWFTDAPALQVSVDDAFINVYSGPGRGYPIFHVVEREEIITLLKSRTEWIQIKTRRGILGWIKRDDMQFTLALDGSKPEFPDSKQADYLVNRIEMGAAYGDFAGADSLSMNLGYRFTKNLSAELRYAENTGQFSDSQIIGAGIVFQPFPELRASPFFSVGGGTIKTFPSSTLVQTEDRDDSLLQASLGTYVHITGRFFLRVEYTNHYILTSRNTNEEVNEWKVGFNIFF
;
A
#
# COMPACT_ATOMS: atom_id res chain seq x y z
N MET A 1 -33.74 -11.65 -22.67
CA MET A 1 -32.45 -12.09 -23.20
C MET A 1 -31.43 -12.10 -22.07
N SER A 2 -31.54 -13.03 -21.10
CA SER A 2 -30.67 -12.98 -19.89
C SER A 2 -30.44 -14.35 -19.25
N CYS A 3 -30.35 -15.45 -20.03
CA CYS A 3 -30.11 -16.80 -19.48
C CYS A 3 -28.93 -17.57 -20.09
N ALA A 4 -28.23 -17.03 -21.09
CA ALA A 4 -27.18 -17.78 -21.80
C ALA A 4 -25.76 -17.60 -21.18
N CYS A 5 -25.54 -16.59 -20.32
CA CYS A 5 -24.23 -16.34 -19.71
C CYS A 5 -23.93 -17.22 -18.47
N PHE A 6 -24.96 -17.74 -17.81
CA PHE A 6 -24.77 -18.49 -16.54
C PHE A 6 -24.30 -19.94 -16.74
N ALA A 7 -24.64 -20.55 -17.87
CA ALA A 7 -24.28 -21.95 -18.16
C ALA A 7 -22.83 -22.14 -18.65
N PHE A 8 -22.19 -21.09 -19.16
CA PHE A 8 -20.80 -21.15 -19.64
C PHE A 8 -19.76 -21.02 -18.50
N CYS A 9 -20.14 -20.33 -17.43
CA CYS A 9 -19.26 -20.15 -16.27
C CYS A 9 -19.10 -21.41 -15.42
N GLN A 10 -20.12 -22.28 -15.40
CA GLN A 10 -20.12 -23.46 -14.51
C GLN A 10 -19.34 -24.67 -15.07
N ARG A 11 -19.06 -24.70 -16.37
CA ARG A 11 -18.27 -25.79 -17.00
C ARG A 11 -16.74 -25.52 -16.99
N SER A 12 -16.33 -24.25 -16.80
CA SER A 12 -14.91 -23.89 -16.79
C SER A 12 -14.25 -24.05 -15.42
N ILE A 13 -15.04 -24.11 -14.33
CA ILE A 13 -14.52 -24.11 -12.95
C ILE A 13 -13.91 -25.47 -12.56
N SER A 14 -14.30 -26.57 -13.19
CA SER A 14 -13.79 -27.90 -12.83
C SER A 14 -12.40 -28.24 -13.43
N SER A 15 -11.94 -27.48 -14.42
CA SER A 15 -10.61 -27.70 -15.05
C SER A 15 -9.55 -26.67 -14.64
N LEU A 16 -9.96 -25.56 -13.99
CA LEU A 16 -9.09 -24.45 -13.62
C LEU A 16 -8.52 -24.54 -12.20
N ALA A 17 -8.92 -25.55 -11.43
CA ALA A 17 -8.38 -25.80 -10.08
C ALA A 17 -6.94 -26.33 -10.06
N ARG A 18 -6.30 -26.42 -11.22
CA ARG A 18 -4.97 -27.04 -11.36
C ARG A 18 -3.86 -26.07 -11.75
N ASN A 19 -4.16 -24.79 -12.04
CA ASN A 19 -3.15 -23.82 -12.39
C ASN A 19 -3.40 -22.53 -11.60
N SER A 20 -2.39 -22.09 -10.87
CA SER A 20 -2.33 -20.89 -10.00
C SER A 20 -2.78 -19.58 -10.66
N ILE A 21 -2.82 -19.52 -11.99
CA ILE A 21 -3.33 -18.41 -12.81
C ILE A 21 -4.87 -18.21 -12.60
N GLY A 22 -5.59 -19.24 -12.18
CA GLY A 22 -7.03 -19.17 -11.94
C GLY A 22 -7.42 -18.28 -10.74
N LEU A 23 -6.56 -18.17 -9.74
CA LEU A 23 -6.83 -17.34 -8.55
C LEU A 23 -6.69 -15.84 -8.86
N LEU A 24 -5.75 -15.49 -9.74
CA LEU A 24 -5.54 -14.09 -10.16
C LEU A 24 -6.70 -13.57 -11.04
N ILE A 25 -7.31 -14.45 -11.84
CA ILE A 25 -8.45 -14.11 -12.71
C ILE A 25 -9.75 -13.98 -11.89
N LEU A 26 -9.88 -14.70 -10.77
CA LEU A 26 -11.07 -14.62 -9.91
C LEU A 26 -11.16 -13.28 -9.17
N ILE A 27 -10.04 -12.61 -8.91
CA ILE A 27 -9.98 -11.25 -8.32
C ILE A 27 -10.43 -10.20 -9.34
N ILE A 28 -10.25 -10.44 -10.65
CA ILE A 28 -10.63 -9.50 -11.72
C ILE A 28 -12.13 -9.62 -12.08
N CYS A 29 -12.77 -10.75 -11.76
CA CYS A 29 -14.21 -10.99 -12.02
C CYS A 29 -15.14 -10.62 -10.87
N ILE A 30 -14.67 -9.90 -9.85
CA ILE A 30 -15.58 -9.24 -8.92
C ILE A 30 -16.33 -8.18 -9.73
N PRO A 31 -17.66 -8.28 -9.93
CA PRO A 31 -18.39 -7.24 -10.61
C PRO A 31 -18.08 -5.96 -9.85
N ALA A 32 -17.58 -4.97 -10.57
CA ALA A 32 -17.26 -3.66 -10.02
C ALA A 32 -18.54 -3.00 -9.48
N HIS A 33 -19.01 -3.46 -8.34
CA HIS A 33 -19.80 -2.68 -7.43
C HIS A 33 -18.83 -1.74 -6.71
N ALA A 34 -18.19 -0.89 -7.52
CA ALA A 34 -17.29 0.18 -7.08
C ALA A 34 -17.99 1.21 -6.16
N GLN A 35 -19.20 0.91 -5.72
CA GLN A 35 -19.97 1.72 -4.78
C GLN A 35 -19.73 1.35 -3.31
N TRP A 36 -18.96 0.28 -3.03
CA TRP A 36 -18.68 -0.08 -1.63
C TRP A 36 -17.38 0.51 -1.07
N PHE A 37 -16.52 1.02 -1.92
CA PHE A 37 -15.51 1.98 -1.49
C PHE A 37 -16.12 3.37 -1.61
N GLY A 38 -17.03 3.70 -0.70
CA GLY A 38 -17.56 5.04 -0.56
C GLY A 38 -16.38 6.00 -0.47
N SER A 39 -16.42 7.05 -1.27
CA SER A 39 -15.48 8.17 -1.27
C SER A 39 -15.37 8.86 0.10
N ASP A 40 -16.14 8.43 1.08
CA ASP A 40 -16.30 9.03 2.40
C ASP A 40 -15.19 8.65 3.38
N TRP A 41 -14.37 7.62 3.06
CA TRP A 41 -13.19 7.28 3.86
C TRP A 41 -12.05 8.31 3.75
N PHE A 42 -12.18 9.28 2.85
CA PHE A 42 -11.14 10.28 2.56
C PHE A 42 -11.56 11.71 2.89
N THR A 43 -12.72 11.96 3.52
CA THR A 43 -13.35 13.26 3.55
C THR A 43 -13.67 13.86 4.92
N ASP A 44 -13.10 13.40 6.02
CA ASP A 44 -13.34 14.09 7.30
C ASP A 44 -12.04 14.53 8.00
N ALA A 45 -11.16 15.22 7.28
CA ALA A 45 -10.37 16.25 7.95
C ALA A 45 -11.30 17.46 8.13
N PRO A 46 -11.42 18.03 9.35
CA PRO A 46 -12.23 19.22 9.57
C PRO A 46 -11.77 20.30 8.57
N ALA A 47 -12.72 20.82 7.82
CA ALA A 47 -12.45 21.83 6.80
C ALA A 47 -11.81 23.05 7.49
N LEU A 48 -10.51 23.19 7.37
CA LEU A 48 -9.74 24.26 8.01
C LEU A 48 -10.13 25.59 7.33
N GLN A 49 -10.62 26.54 8.12
CA GLN A 49 -10.92 27.90 7.65
C GLN A 49 -9.77 28.82 8.00
N VAL A 50 -9.34 29.61 7.04
CA VAL A 50 -8.29 30.62 7.21
C VAL A 50 -8.72 31.94 6.61
N SER A 51 -8.20 33.04 7.15
CA SER A 51 -8.38 34.40 6.64
C SER A 51 -7.15 34.83 5.88
N VAL A 52 -7.32 35.55 4.78
CA VAL A 52 -6.22 36.12 4.00
C VAL A 52 -5.69 37.36 4.71
N ASP A 53 -4.40 37.39 5.03
CA ASP A 53 -3.73 38.54 5.68
C ASP A 53 -3.07 39.48 4.67
N ASP A 54 -2.66 38.97 3.52
CA ASP A 54 -2.06 39.78 2.44
C ASP A 54 -3.14 40.54 1.65
N ALA A 55 -2.70 41.47 0.80
CA ALA A 55 -3.60 42.27 -0.01
C ALA A 55 -4.53 41.42 -0.88
N PHE A 56 -4.01 40.34 -1.44
CA PHE A 56 -4.78 39.36 -2.22
C PHE A 56 -4.03 38.06 -2.44
N ILE A 57 -4.76 37.00 -2.73
CA ILE A 57 -4.23 35.68 -3.18
C ILE A 57 -4.86 35.29 -4.50
N ASN A 58 -4.04 34.86 -5.47
CA ASN A 58 -4.48 34.42 -6.79
C ASN A 58 -5.08 33.00 -6.73
N VAL A 59 -6.25 32.83 -7.35
CA VAL A 59 -6.95 31.54 -7.47
C VAL A 59 -6.87 31.04 -8.89
N TYR A 60 -6.34 29.84 -9.05
CA TYR A 60 -6.14 29.16 -10.31
C TYR A 60 -7.26 28.15 -10.57
N SER A 61 -7.57 27.94 -11.86
CA SER A 61 -8.61 26.98 -12.28
C SER A 61 -8.21 25.50 -12.09
N GLY A 62 -6.93 25.21 -11.83
CA GLY A 62 -6.42 23.87 -11.61
C GLY A 62 -5.08 23.84 -10.88
N PRO A 63 -4.63 22.65 -10.41
CA PRO A 63 -3.42 22.48 -9.62
C PRO A 63 -2.18 22.42 -10.50
N GLY A 64 -1.72 23.57 -11.01
CA GLY A 64 -0.52 23.64 -11.85
C GLY A 64 -0.24 25.05 -12.37
N ARG A 65 1.03 25.34 -12.70
CA ARG A 65 1.48 26.65 -13.18
C ARG A 65 0.92 27.04 -14.55
N GLY A 66 0.41 26.07 -15.33
CA GLY A 66 -0.19 26.32 -16.65
C GLY A 66 -1.67 26.67 -16.61
N TYR A 67 -2.32 26.60 -15.44
CA TYR A 67 -3.72 26.97 -15.31
C TYR A 67 -3.88 28.47 -15.12
N PRO A 68 -4.88 29.12 -15.78
CA PRO A 68 -5.11 30.53 -15.67
C PRO A 68 -5.62 30.93 -14.28
N ILE A 69 -5.25 32.13 -13.85
CA ILE A 69 -5.88 32.79 -12.71
C ILE A 69 -7.25 33.25 -13.17
N PHE A 70 -8.32 32.88 -12.46
CA PHE A 70 -9.67 33.24 -12.82
C PHE A 70 -10.40 33.99 -11.70
N HIS A 71 -9.84 33.99 -10.49
CA HIS A 71 -10.38 34.68 -9.35
C HIS A 71 -9.27 35.17 -8.43
N VAL A 72 -9.57 36.13 -7.59
CA VAL A 72 -8.67 36.69 -6.58
C VAL A 72 -9.43 36.75 -5.27
N VAL A 73 -8.82 36.28 -4.20
CA VAL A 73 -9.33 36.41 -2.84
C VAL A 73 -8.70 37.65 -2.22
N GLU A 74 -9.53 38.53 -1.70
CA GLU A 74 -9.10 39.80 -1.09
C GLU A 74 -8.73 39.59 0.39
N ARG A 75 -8.07 40.61 0.95
CA ARG A 75 -7.71 40.65 2.38
C ARG A 75 -8.95 40.45 3.26
N GLU A 76 -8.77 39.71 4.37
CA GLU A 76 -9.79 39.38 5.37
C GLU A 76 -10.91 38.45 4.85
N GLU A 77 -10.86 38.03 3.58
CA GLU A 77 -11.81 37.03 3.10
C GLU A 77 -11.49 35.65 3.71
N ILE A 78 -12.53 34.98 4.22
CA ILE A 78 -12.40 33.65 4.78
C ILE A 78 -12.52 32.61 3.66
N ILE A 79 -11.52 31.77 3.57
CA ILE A 79 -11.48 30.63 2.66
C ILE A 79 -11.47 29.32 3.43
N THR A 80 -12.14 28.31 2.86
CA THR A 80 -12.18 26.95 3.41
C THR A 80 -11.24 26.07 2.59
N LEU A 81 -10.31 25.42 3.26
CA LEU A 81 -9.37 24.50 2.63
C LEU A 81 -10.04 23.13 2.48
N LEU A 82 -10.03 22.58 1.27
CA LEU A 82 -10.72 21.32 0.98
C LEU A 82 -9.74 20.17 0.77
N LYS A 83 -8.72 20.36 -0.08
CA LYS A 83 -7.84 19.29 -0.53
C LYS A 83 -6.45 19.82 -0.84
N SER A 84 -5.42 19.11 -0.40
CA SER A 84 -4.03 19.41 -0.74
C SER A 84 -3.51 18.45 -1.82
N ARG A 85 -2.81 18.99 -2.81
CA ARG A 85 -2.07 18.23 -3.83
C ARG A 85 -0.70 18.83 -4.02
N THR A 86 0.33 18.14 -3.53
CA THR A 86 1.74 18.57 -3.64
C THR A 86 1.93 20.04 -3.27
N GLU A 87 2.08 20.93 -4.26
CA GLU A 87 2.30 22.38 -4.09
C GLU A 87 1.01 23.21 -4.22
N TRP A 88 -0.16 22.58 -4.30
CA TRP A 88 -1.43 23.23 -4.57
C TRP A 88 -2.48 22.84 -3.54
N ILE A 89 -3.31 23.80 -3.13
CA ILE A 89 -4.40 23.59 -2.18
C ILE A 89 -5.70 24.02 -2.84
N GLN A 90 -6.67 23.12 -2.85
CA GLN A 90 -8.02 23.43 -3.30
C GLN A 90 -8.75 24.18 -2.20
N ILE A 91 -9.31 25.30 -2.57
CA ILE A 91 -10.05 26.15 -1.66
C ILE A 91 -11.49 26.34 -2.14
N LYS A 92 -12.34 26.69 -1.16
CA LYS A 92 -13.68 27.20 -1.41
C LYS A 92 -13.80 28.56 -0.74
N THR A 93 -14.12 29.59 -1.53
CA THR A 93 -14.38 30.92 -0.99
C THR A 93 -15.74 30.97 -0.30
N ARG A 94 -15.99 32.00 0.50
CA ARG A 94 -17.29 32.24 1.15
C ARG A 94 -18.44 32.36 0.14
N ARG A 95 -18.16 32.80 -1.09
CA ARG A 95 -19.10 32.90 -2.21
C ARG A 95 -19.34 31.56 -2.94
N GLY A 96 -18.70 30.47 -2.47
CA GLY A 96 -18.83 29.12 -3.08
C GLY A 96 -17.94 28.87 -4.29
N ILE A 97 -17.02 29.77 -4.62
CA ILE A 97 -16.08 29.61 -5.72
C ILE A 97 -15.05 28.55 -5.34
N LEU A 98 -14.88 27.53 -6.18
CA LEU A 98 -13.88 26.50 -6.03
C LEU A 98 -12.69 26.81 -6.94
N GLY A 99 -11.49 26.75 -6.38
CA GLY A 99 -10.26 26.96 -7.15
C GLY A 99 -9.04 26.42 -6.42
N TRP A 100 -7.87 26.72 -6.96
CA TRP A 100 -6.59 26.26 -6.45
C TRP A 100 -5.68 27.43 -6.15
N ILE A 101 -5.00 27.39 -5.01
CA ILE A 101 -3.97 28.35 -4.63
C ILE A 101 -2.65 27.61 -4.45
N LYS A 102 -1.52 28.32 -4.59
CA LYS A 102 -0.21 27.75 -4.29
C LYS A 102 -0.06 27.57 -2.79
N ARG A 103 0.63 26.51 -2.42
CA ARG A 103 0.95 26.25 -1.02
C ARG A 103 1.80 27.37 -0.40
N ASP A 104 2.72 27.94 -1.17
CA ASP A 104 3.56 29.03 -0.72
C ASP A 104 2.75 30.28 -0.36
N ASP A 105 1.63 30.52 -1.04
CA ASP A 105 0.76 31.67 -0.77
C ASP A 105 0.02 31.54 0.58
N MET A 106 0.00 30.33 1.17
CA MET A 106 -0.62 30.09 2.48
C MET A 106 0.15 30.73 3.65
N GLN A 107 1.43 31.07 3.46
CA GLN A 107 2.19 31.84 4.46
C GLN A 107 1.56 33.21 4.73
N PHE A 108 0.73 33.71 3.81
CA PHE A 108 0.01 34.97 3.86
C PHE A 108 -1.44 34.83 4.38
N THR A 109 -1.75 33.71 5.02
CA THR A 109 -3.04 33.47 5.65
C THR A 109 -2.88 33.30 7.17
N LEU A 110 -3.92 33.62 7.91
CA LEU A 110 -4.03 33.40 9.35
C LEU A 110 -5.19 32.46 9.65
N ALA A 111 -5.03 31.59 10.63
CA ALA A 111 -6.14 30.85 11.19
C ALA A 111 -7.13 31.81 11.88
N LEU A 112 -8.36 31.39 12.12
CA LEU A 112 -9.38 32.23 12.73
C LEU A 112 -9.03 32.72 14.15
N ASP A 113 -8.07 32.06 14.81
CA ASP A 113 -7.53 32.45 16.12
C ASP A 113 -6.34 33.45 16.02
N GLY A 114 -5.97 33.87 14.78
CA GLY A 114 -4.87 34.78 14.53
C GLY A 114 -3.49 34.11 14.52
N SER A 115 -3.41 32.79 14.70
CA SER A 115 -2.16 32.04 14.59
C SER A 115 -1.81 31.79 13.12
N LYS A 116 -0.54 31.57 12.81
CA LYS A 116 -0.14 31.08 11.48
C LYS A 116 -0.62 29.65 11.35
N PRO A 117 -1.42 29.34 10.30
CA PRO A 117 -1.91 27.99 10.10
C PRO A 117 -0.71 27.05 9.83
N GLU A 118 -0.51 26.08 10.70
CA GLU A 118 0.40 24.98 10.41
C GLU A 118 -0.28 24.07 9.40
N PHE A 119 0.11 24.20 8.14
CA PHE A 119 -0.24 23.19 7.14
C PHE A 119 0.66 22.00 7.39
N PRO A 120 0.11 20.84 7.69
CA PRO A 120 0.92 19.65 7.70
C PRO A 120 1.50 19.53 6.29
N ASP A 121 2.77 19.90 6.15
CA ASP A 121 3.54 19.35 5.06
C ASP A 121 3.26 17.86 5.12
N SER A 122 2.93 17.22 3.99
CA SER A 122 2.84 15.76 3.97
C SER A 122 4.22 15.23 4.36
N LYS A 123 4.45 15.30 5.68
CA LYS A 123 5.71 14.89 6.29
C LYS A 123 5.78 13.39 6.05
N GLN A 124 6.95 12.93 5.81
CA GLN A 124 7.25 11.51 5.67
C GLN A 124 6.58 10.67 6.80
N ALA A 125 6.36 11.28 7.97
CA ALA A 125 5.70 10.67 9.10
C ALA A 125 4.16 10.56 9.00
N ASP A 126 3.51 11.19 8.01
CA ASP A 126 2.04 11.16 7.88
C ASP A 126 1.51 9.76 7.57
N TYR A 127 2.35 8.88 6.96
CA TYR A 127 1.98 7.50 6.76
C TYR A 127 1.81 6.72 8.07
N LEU A 128 2.39 7.21 9.18
CA LEU A 128 2.26 6.59 10.51
C LEU A 128 0.83 6.67 11.08
N VAL A 129 0.00 7.54 10.54
CA VAL A 129 -1.43 7.63 10.86
C VAL A 129 -2.18 6.46 10.21
N ASN A 130 -1.71 6.00 9.06
CA ASN A 130 -2.30 4.90 8.33
C ASN A 130 -1.98 3.57 9.02
N ARG A 131 -2.99 2.72 9.17
CA ARG A 131 -2.87 1.46 9.92
C ARG A 131 -2.78 0.23 9.05
N ILE A 132 -3.24 0.32 7.81
CA ILE A 132 -3.27 -0.81 6.88
C ILE A 132 -2.15 -0.64 5.87
N GLU A 133 -1.39 -1.70 5.68
CA GLU A 133 -0.33 -1.80 4.69
C GLU A 133 -0.65 -2.94 3.73
N MET A 134 -0.52 -2.68 2.44
CA MET A 134 -0.61 -3.72 1.40
C MET A 134 0.60 -3.59 0.48
N GLY A 135 1.17 -4.71 0.10
CA GLY A 135 2.32 -4.72 -0.79
C GLY A 135 2.40 -5.94 -1.67
N ALA A 136 3.22 -5.82 -2.71
CA ALA A 136 3.64 -6.91 -3.57
C ALA A 136 5.14 -6.79 -3.81
N ALA A 137 5.83 -7.93 -3.82
CA ALA A 137 7.26 -7.99 -4.02
C ALA A 137 7.63 -9.17 -4.92
N TYR A 138 8.72 -8.97 -5.66
CA TYR A 138 9.36 -9.99 -6.48
C TYR A 138 10.78 -10.21 -6.00
N GLY A 139 11.28 -11.44 -6.09
CA GLY A 139 12.61 -11.78 -5.62
C GLY A 139 13.06 -13.17 -6.01
N ASP A 140 14.06 -13.66 -5.30
CA ASP A 140 14.66 -14.97 -5.49
C ASP A 140 14.56 -15.75 -4.18
N PHE A 141 14.01 -16.95 -4.26
CA PHE A 141 13.90 -17.93 -3.19
C PHE A 141 14.80 -19.11 -3.51
N ALA A 142 16.06 -19.04 -3.08
CA ALA A 142 17.08 -20.07 -3.33
C ALA A 142 17.21 -20.50 -4.80
N GLY A 143 17.13 -19.54 -5.74
CA GLY A 143 17.20 -19.79 -7.18
C GLY A 143 15.86 -20.04 -7.86
N ALA A 144 14.75 -19.97 -7.14
CA ALA A 144 13.39 -19.95 -7.68
C ALA A 144 12.85 -18.51 -7.71
N ASP A 145 12.15 -18.14 -8.77
CA ASP A 145 11.46 -16.85 -8.85
C ASP A 145 10.35 -16.77 -7.81
N SER A 146 10.39 -15.76 -6.95
CA SER A 146 9.41 -15.55 -5.88
C SER A 146 8.54 -14.34 -6.16
N LEU A 147 7.21 -14.53 -6.16
CA LEU A 147 6.22 -13.47 -6.17
C LEU A 147 5.45 -13.49 -4.85
N SER A 148 5.49 -12.41 -4.10
CA SER A 148 4.84 -12.33 -2.80
C SER A 148 3.90 -11.15 -2.67
N MET A 149 2.86 -11.33 -1.84
CA MET A 149 1.92 -10.29 -1.41
C MET A 149 1.92 -10.24 0.11
N ASN A 150 1.78 -9.06 0.65
CA ASN A 150 1.67 -8.86 2.09
C ASN A 150 0.51 -7.92 2.44
N LEU A 151 -0.11 -8.22 3.58
CA LEU A 151 -1.13 -7.39 4.21
C LEU A 151 -0.72 -7.16 5.66
N GLY A 152 -0.49 -5.92 6.02
CA GLY A 152 -0.05 -5.51 7.35
C GLY A 152 -1.09 -4.68 8.09
N TYR A 153 -1.10 -4.82 9.40
CA TYR A 153 -1.85 -3.95 10.31
C TYR A 153 -0.92 -3.38 11.38
N ARG A 154 -0.87 -2.05 11.46
CA ARG A 154 -0.02 -1.32 12.38
C ARG A 154 -0.73 -1.07 13.70
N PHE A 155 -0.17 -1.60 14.78
CA PHE A 155 -0.67 -1.38 16.17
C PHE A 155 -0.12 -0.10 16.76
N THR A 156 1.18 0.12 16.57
CA THR A 156 1.91 1.29 17.07
C THR A 156 2.78 1.86 15.95
N LYS A 157 3.40 3.00 16.18
CA LYS A 157 4.35 3.60 15.22
C LYS A 157 5.47 2.65 14.79
N ASN A 158 5.85 1.73 15.68
CA ASN A 158 7.01 0.86 15.50
C ASN A 158 6.66 -0.62 15.31
N LEU A 159 5.41 -1.03 15.56
CA LEU A 159 5.02 -2.43 15.57
C LEU A 159 3.80 -2.67 14.69
N SER A 160 3.92 -3.66 13.79
CA SER A 160 2.82 -4.13 12.94
C SER A 160 2.80 -5.65 12.89
N ALA A 161 1.61 -6.22 12.65
CA ALA A 161 1.46 -7.61 12.23
C ALA A 161 1.34 -7.67 10.71
N GLU A 162 1.84 -8.72 10.11
CA GLU A 162 1.83 -8.95 8.67
C GLU A 162 1.36 -10.36 8.36
N LEU A 163 0.46 -10.49 7.38
CA LEU A 163 0.14 -11.72 6.69
C LEU A 163 0.87 -11.71 5.36
N ARG A 164 1.46 -12.84 4.99
CA ARG A 164 2.23 -13.00 3.76
C ARG A 164 1.76 -14.22 3.00
N TYR A 165 1.63 -14.04 1.69
CA TYR A 165 1.46 -15.11 0.73
C TYR A 165 2.57 -14.99 -0.31
N ALA A 166 3.23 -16.10 -0.64
CA ALA A 166 4.24 -16.14 -1.68
C ALA A 166 4.09 -17.39 -2.54
N GLU A 167 4.32 -17.22 -3.84
CA GLU A 167 4.46 -18.30 -4.83
C GLU A 167 5.90 -18.27 -5.34
N ASN A 168 6.55 -19.42 -5.26
CA ASN A 168 7.92 -19.60 -5.75
C ASN A 168 7.89 -20.60 -6.88
N THR A 169 8.41 -20.20 -8.04
CA THR A 169 8.44 -21.03 -9.25
C THR A 169 9.88 -21.38 -9.59
N GLY A 170 10.22 -22.64 -9.45
CA GLY A 170 11.56 -23.16 -9.71
C GLY A 170 11.60 -24.15 -10.88
N GLN A 171 12.79 -24.49 -11.33
CA GLN A 171 12.96 -25.48 -12.42
C GLN A 171 12.58 -26.91 -12.02
N PHE A 172 12.70 -27.24 -10.73
CA PHE A 172 12.53 -28.61 -10.22
C PHE A 172 11.34 -28.74 -9.25
N SER A 173 10.88 -27.64 -8.70
CA SER A 173 9.73 -27.61 -7.79
C SER A 173 9.14 -26.22 -7.70
N ASP A 174 7.83 -26.18 -7.55
CA ASP A 174 7.10 -24.97 -7.18
C ASP A 174 6.76 -25.03 -5.71
N SER A 175 6.63 -23.88 -5.05
CA SER A 175 6.19 -23.84 -3.66
C SER A 175 5.27 -22.64 -3.38
N GLN A 176 4.40 -22.83 -2.39
CA GLN A 176 3.49 -21.81 -1.90
C GLN A 176 3.72 -21.63 -0.40
N ILE A 177 3.88 -20.40 0.02
CA ILE A 177 4.10 -20.02 1.42
C ILE A 177 2.92 -19.18 1.89
N ILE A 178 2.34 -19.56 3.03
CA ILE A 178 1.38 -18.74 3.77
C ILE A 178 1.94 -18.55 5.17
N GLY A 179 2.13 -17.31 5.56
CA GLY A 179 2.73 -17.01 6.87
C GLY A 179 2.14 -15.77 7.52
N ALA A 180 2.38 -15.66 8.82
CA ALA A 180 2.07 -14.50 9.62
C ALA A 180 3.29 -14.12 10.46
N GLY A 181 3.47 -12.84 10.71
CA GLY A 181 4.61 -12.37 11.49
C GLY A 181 4.38 -11.00 12.11
N ILE A 182 5.36 -10.59 12.88
CA ILE A 182 5.42 -9.28 13.51
C ILE A 182 6.59 -8.52 12.90
N VAL A 183 6.35 -7.30 12.48
CA VAL A 183 7.33 -6.37 11.91
C VAL A 183 7.61 -5.27 12.92
N PHE A 184 8.87 -5.09 13.25
CA PHE A 184 9.37 -4.02 14.12
C PHE A 184 10.19 -3.03 13.31
N GLN A 185 9.79 -1.78 13.32
CA GLN A 185 10.40 -0.66 12.62
C GLN A 185 10.90 0.36 13.64
N PRO A 186 12.20 0.35 13.99
CA PRO A 186 12.73 1.20 15.09
C PRO A 186 12.69 2.69 14.76
N PHE A 187 12.91 3.06 13.51
CA PHE A 187 13.02 4.44 13.07
C PHE A 187 12.07 4.76 11.89
N PRO A 188 10.75 4.75 12.12
CA PRO A 188 9.77 4.89 11.05
C PRO A 188 9.78 6.29 10.39
N GLU A 189 10.36 7.28 11.05
CA GLU A 189 10.43 8.68 10.57
C GLU A 189 11.56 8.92 9.56
N LEU A 190 12.47 7.96 9.39
CA LEU A 190 13.56 8.08 8.44
C LEU A 190 13.09 7.82 6.99
N ARG A 191 13.69 8.53 6.04
CA ARG A 191 13.43 8.32 4.61
C ARG A 191 13.76 6.89 4.15
N ALA A 192 14.83 6.33 4.69
CA ALA A 192 15.15 4.91 4.60
C ALA A 192 15.04 4.33 6.02
N SER A 193 13.97 3.62 6.27
CA SER A 193 13.62 3.10 7.59
C SER A 193 13.89 1.60 7.66
N PRO A 194 14.87 1.16 8.45
CA PRO A 194 15.15 -0.25 8.63
C PRO A 194 13.99 -0.92 9.39
N PHE A 195 13.76 -2.18 9.10
CA PHE A 195 12.84 -3.02 9.86
C PHE A 195 13.39 -4.41 10.06
N PHE A 196 12.88 -5.07 11.05
CA PHE A 196 13.13 -6.46 11.38
C PHE A 196 11.78 -7.18 11.54
N SER A 197 11.66 -8.40 11.03
CA SER A 197 10.46 -9.19 11.23
C SER A 197 10.76 -10.62 11.64
N VAL A 198 9.87 -11.19 12.43
CA VAL A 198 9.84 -12.61 12.78
C VAL A 198 8.43 -13.14 12.59
N GLY A 199 8.36 -14.37 12.11
CA GLY A 199 7.06 -14.99 11.85
C GLY A 199 7.18 -16.49 11.64
N GLY A 200 6.05 -17.07 11.29
CA GLY A 200 5.96 -18.48 10.95
C GLY A 200 4.79 -18.74 10.03
N GLY A 201 4.74 -19.93 9.47
CA GLY A 201 3.71 -20.31 8.54
C GLY A 201 3.85 -21.73 8.06
N THR A 202 3.31 -21.98 6.88
CA THR A 202 3.38 -23.26 6.19
C THR A 202 3.90 -23.09 4.78
N ILE A 203 4.67 -24.03 4.31
CA ILE A 203 5.14 -24.15 2.95
C ILE A 203 4.62 -25.42 2.33
N LYS A 204 3.97 -25.31 1.17
CA LYS A 204 3.56 -26.44 0.33
C LYS A 204 4.52 -26.51 -0.85
N THR A 205 5.16 -27.67 -1.01
CA THR A 205 6.10 -27.89 -2.09
C THR A 205 5.53 -28.90 -3.08
N PHE A 206 5.53 -28.56 -4.36
CA PHE A 206 5.05 -29.35 -5.49
C PHE A 206 6.27 -29.75 -6.36
N PRO A 207 6.85 -30.93 -6.14
CA PRO A 207 8.00 -31.36 -6.93
C PRO A 207 7.60 -31.70 -8.37
N SER A 208 8.36 -31.18 -9.34
CA SER A 208 8.15 -31.41 -10.78
C SER A 208 9.03 -32.56 -11.28
N SER A 209 8.83 -33.81 -10.81
CA SER A 209 9.60 -34.95 -11.29
C SER A 209 8.75 -35.88 -12.18
N THR A 210 9.32 -36.25 -13.33
CA THR A 210 8.63 -37.10 -14.34
C THR A 210 8.83 -38.60 -14.13
N LEU A 211 9.70 -39.01 -13.23
CA LEU A 211 10.13 -40.41 -13.11
C LEU A 211 9.64 -41.15 -11.87
N VAL A 212 9.14 -40.43 -10.85
CA VAL A 212 8.62 -41.00 -9.60
C VAL A 212 7.36 -40.25 -9.23
N GLN A 213 6.33 -40.95 -8.75
CA GLN A 213 5.15 -40.31 -8.19
C GLN A 213 5.56 -39.54 -6.93
N THR A 214 5.70 -38.24 -7.08
CA THR A 214 6.05 -37.32 -6.00
C THR A 214 4.80 -36.92 -5.23
N GLU A 215 4.86 -37.04 -3.92
CA GLU A 215 3.80 -36.60 -3.02
C GLU A 215 4.03 -35.12 -2.65
N ASP A 216 2.97 -34.34 -2.69
CA ASP A 216 2.99 -32.95 -2.23
C ASP A 216 3.40 -32.90 -0.75
N ARG A 217 4.24 -31.93 -0.39
CA ARG A 217 4.79 -31.81 0.97
C ARG A 217 4.24 -30.55 1.63
N ASP A 218 3.71 -30.71 2.82
CA ASP A 218 3.29 -29.65 3.71
C ASP A 218 4.24 -29.61 4.93
N ASP A 219 5.05 -28.58 5.02
CA ASP A 219 5.98 -28.38 6.12
C ASP A 219 5.69 -27.05 6.85
N SER A 220 5.96 -27.01 8.16
CA SER A 220 5.91 -25.77 8.93
C SER A 220 7.19 -24.98 8.73
N LEU A 221 7.11 -23.66 8.72
CA LEU A 221 8.28 -22.80 8.59
C LEU A 221 8.31 -21.71 9.68
N LEU A 222 9.52 -21.35 10.09
CA LEU A 222 9.81 -20.12 10.81
C LEU A 222 10.56 -19.18 9.85
N GLN A 223 10.36 -17.89 10.00
CA GLN A 223 11.03 -16.89 9.17
C GLN A 223 11.53 -15.72 10.02
N ALA A 224 12.72 -15.26 9.68
CA ALA A 224 13.29 -14.03 10.21
C ALA A 224 13.73 -13.16 9.05
N SER A 225 13.33 -11.89 9.05
CA SER A 225 13.66 -10.98 7.96
C SER A 225 14.29 -9.70 8.47
N LEU A 226 15.16 -9.15 7.64
CA LEU A 226 15.75 -7.83 7.79
C LEU A 226 15.54 -7.06 6.48
N GLY A 227 15.14 -5.80 6.59
CA GLY A 227 14.89 -5.01 5.39
C GLY A 227 14.84 -3.52 5.66
N THR A 228 14.48 -2.79 4.61
CA THR A 228 14.29 -1.35 4.70
C THR A 228 13.10 -0.90 3.86
N TYR A 229 12.34 0.05 4.40
CA TYR A 229 11.36 0.82 3.66
C TYR A 229 12.01 2.10 3.16
N VAL A 230 11.97 2.35 1.86
CA VAL A 230 12.41 3.61 1.26
C VAL A 230 11.18 4.41 0.85
N HIS A 231 11.00 5.56 1.46
CA HIS A 231 9.88 6.44 1.22
C HIS A 231 9.99 7.12 -0.16
N ILE A 232 9.00 6.88 -1.03
CA ILE A 232 8.90 7.48 -2.36
C ILE A 232 7.93 8.67 -2.32
N THR A 233 6.73 8.44 -1.81
CA THR A 233 5.69 9.45 -1.65
C THR A 233 4.92 9.21 -0.34
N GLY A 234 4.01 10.11 0.06
CA GLY A 234 3.24 10.01 1.31
C GLY A 234 2.52 8.69 1.57
N ARG A 235 2.37 7.82 0.56
CA ARG A 235 1.69 6.53 0.69
C ARG A 235 2.43 5.36 0.06
N PHE A 236 3.41 5.63 -0.82
CA PHE A 236 4.14 4.61 -1.56
C PHE A 236 5.55 4.44 -1.04
N PHE A 237 5.91 3.19 -0.76
CA PHE A 237 7.21 2.79 -0.25
C PHE A 237 7.80 1.69 -1.12
N LEU A 238 9.09 1.78 -1.38
CA LEU A 238 9.88 0.66 -1.85
C LEU A 238 10.30 -0.15 -0.62
N ARG A 239 10.08 -1.46 -0.64
CA ARG A 239 10.52 -2.41 0.39
C ARG A 239 11.60 -3.30 -0.19
N VAL A 240 12.74 -3.33 0.45
CA VAL A 240 13.83 -4.28 0.17
C VAL A 240 13.98 -5.16 1.40
N GLU A 241 13.95 -6.47 1.21
CA GLU A 241 13.92 -7.43 2.30
C GLU A 241 14.79 -8.64 1.98
N TYR A 242 15.51 -9.08 3.00
CA TYR A 242 16.20 -10.36 3.05
C TYR A 242 15.57 -11.21 4.14
N THR A 243 15.15 -12.42 3.81
CA THR A 243 14.45 -13.35 4.70
C THR A 243 15.24 -14.67 4.75
N ASN A 244 15.46 -15.16 5.96
CA ASN A 244 15.90 -16.51 6.21
C ASN A 244 14.70 -17.34 6.66
N HIS A 245 14.42 -18.42 5.93
CA HIS A 245 13.36 -19.37 6.21
C HIS A 245 13.95 -20.64 6.79
N TYR A 246 13.46 -21.05 7.94
CA TYR A 246 13.81 -22.30 8.60
C TYR A 246 12.64 -23.27 8.50
N ILE A 247 12.75 -24.25 7.61
CA ILE A 247 11.69 -25.21 7.30
C ILE A 247 11.83 -26.40 8.23
N LEU A 248 10.79 -26.65 9.02
CA LEU A 248 10.71 -27.75 9.97
C LEU A 248 10.16 -28.97 9.26
N THR A 249 11.04 -29.76 8.70
CA THR A 249 10.66 -30.96 7.98
C THR A 249 10.42 -32.13 8.95
N SER A 250 9.56 -33.06 8.56
CA SER A 250 9.35 -34.33 9.32
C SER A 250 10.56 -35.28 9.25
N ARG A 251 11.61 -34.90 8.50
CA ARG A 251 12.86 -35.66 8.34
C ARG A 251 13.88 -35.27 9.42
N ASN A 252 14.95 -36.04 9.54
CA ASN A 252 15.99 -35.81 10.54
C ASN A 252 16.83 -34.52 10.35
N THR A 253 16.64 -33.78 9.25
CA THR A 253 17.35 -32.54 8.94
C THR A 253 16.37 -31.46 8.52
N ASN A 254 16.41 -30.34 9.22
CA ASN A 254 15.70 -29.14 8.84
C ASN A 254 16.42 -28.45 7.65
N GLU A 255 15.65 -27.75 6.83
CA GLU A 255 16.17 -27.02 5.67
C GLU A 255 16.20 -25.52 5.95
N GLU A 256 17.28 -24.86 5.58
CA GLU A 256 17.43 -23.42 5.69
C GLU A 256 17.47 -22.82 4.27
N VAL A 257 16.58 -21.85 4.03
CA VAL A 257 16.43 -21.23 2.71
C VAL A 257 16.48 -19.72 2.86
N ASN A 258 17.27 -19.09 2.02
CA ASN A 258 17.39 -17.64 1.96
C ASN A 258 16.58 -17.08 0.80
N GLU A 259 15.90 -15.97 1.06
CA GLU A 259 15.13 -15.22 0.09
C GLU A 259 15.52 -13.75 0.14
N TRP A 260 15.71 -13.12 -1.01
CA TRP A 260 15.74 -11.68 -1.09
C TRP A 260 14.67 -11.18 -2.06
N LYS A 261 14.07 -10.05 -1.74
CA LYS A 261 12.98 -9.48 -2.52
C LYS A 261 12.94 -7.98 -2.48
N VAL A 262 12.40 -7.42 -3.54
CA VAL A 262 12.14 -5.99 -3.71
C VAL A 262 10.68 -5.81 -4.11
N GLY A 263 9.99 -4.89 -3.50
CA GLY A 263 8.58 -4.67 -3.75
C GLY A 263 8.12 -3.27 -3.41
N PHE A 264 6.84 -3.04 -3.65
CA PHE A 264 6.17 -1.78 -3.34
C PHE A 264 5.06 -2.02 -2.33
N ASN A 265 5.01 -1.14 -1.34
CA ASN A 265 3.99 -1.14 -0.32
C ASN A 265 3.22 0.18 -0.34
N ILE A 266 1.93 0.08 -0.06
CA ILE A 266 1.00 1.21 0.03
C ILE A 266 0.40 1.20 1.42
N PHE A 267 0.35 2.37 2.06
CA PHE A 267 -0.27 2.57 3.38
C PHE A 267 -1.59 3.32 3.24
N PHE A 268 -2.62 2.82 3.98
CA PHE A 268 -3.98 3.35 4.00
C PHE A 268 -4.44 3.70 5.41
#